data_2a4ffdfc2cb8dd4678f4b8d71ecdc54e
#
_entry.id   2a4ffdfc2cb8dd4678f4b8d71ecdc54e
#
_cell.length_a   1.000
_cell.length_b   1.000
_cell.length_c   1.000
_cell.angle_alpha   90.00
_cell.angle_beta   90.00
_cell.angle_gamma   90.00
#
_symmetry.space_group_name_H-M   'P 1'
#
loop_
_entity.id
_entity.type
_entity.pdbx_description
1 polymer ?
#
loop_
_entity_poly.entity_id
_entity_poly.type
_entity_poly.pdbx_seq_one_letter_code
_entity_poly.pdbx_strand_id
1 'polypeptide(L)'
;MVINRLPTDCSKPVTVMSFDYGTEKIGIAIGQSISSTAEPLTIIRAKDGIPNWSQITDLIESWRPNYFVVGLPYNFDGTDSKLLQRALKFAKRLDGRFNIPTFGIDERLSSKAAAEKFKAGNPKNSVRKEIDDVAAQIILETWFYEYNKKTSVNQAR
;
A
#
# COMPACT_ATOMS: atom_id res chain seq x y z
N MET A 1 17.91 -5.20 -1.97
CA MET A 1 17.23 -3.99 -2.48
C MET A 1 16.75 -3.14 -1.33
N VAL A 2 17.09 -1.87 -1.37
CA VAL A 2 16.57 -0.90 -0.41
C VAL A 2 15.41 -0.17 -1.07
N ILE A 3 14.25 -0.18 -0.43
CA ILE A 3 13.08 0.56 -0.90
C ILE A 3 12.88 1.79 -0.03
N ASN A 4 12.69 2.94 -0.66
CA ASN A 4 12.47 4.19 0.05
C ASN A 4 11.03 4.25 0.57
N ARG A 5 10.83 4.95 1.67
CA ARG A 5 9.52 5.14 2.27
C ARG A 5 8.76 6.30 1.62
N LEU A 6 9.46 7.38 1.31
CA LEU A 6 8.86 8.59 0.75
C LEU A 6 9.73 9.14 -0.38
N PRO A 7 9.10 9.83 -1.35
CA PRO A 7 9.87 10.55 -2.35
C PRO A 7 10.62 11.74 -1.73
N THR A 8 11.63 12.25 -2.43
CA THR A 8 12.39 13.41 -1.99
C THR A 8 11.52 14.66 -1.91
N ASP A 9 10.66 14.84 -2.91
CA ASP A 9 9.72 15.95 -2.97
C ASP A 9 8.30 15.44 -2.65
N CYS A 10 7.76 15.86 -1.51
CA CYS A 10 6.42 15.54 -1.07
C CYS A 10 5.46 16.74 -1.19
N SER A 11 5.79 17.73 -2.04
CA SER A 11 4.98 18.95 -2.17
C SER A 11 3.91 18.86 -3.25
N LYS A 12 4.01 17.89 -4.16
CA LYS A 12 3.11 17.79 -5.30
C LYS A 12 1.85 17.00 -4.94
N PRO A 13 0.67 17.40 -5.47
CA PRO A 13 -0.48 16.50 -5.43
C PRO A 13 -0.22 15.28 -6.30
N VAL A 14 -0.45 14.10 -5.75
CA VAL A 14 -0.19 12.83 -6.44
C VAL A 14 -1.36 11.87 -6.29
N THR A 15 -1.54 11.05 -7.32
CA THR A 15 -2.40 9.88 -7.29
C THR A 15 -1.52 8.67 -7.01
N VAL A 16 -1.89 7.85 -6.05
CA VAL A 16 -1.08 6.73 -5.60
C VAL A 16 -1.90 5.46 -5.55
N MET A 17 -1.33 4.40 -6.05
CA MET A 17 -1.91 3.06 -5.99
C MET A 17 -1.14 2.23 -4.98
N SER A 18 -1.84 1.63 -4.03
CA SER A 18 -1.22 0.81 -2.99
C SER A 18 -1.54 -0.66 -3.17
N PHE A 19 -0.66 -1.49 -2.63
CA PHE A 19 -0.75 -2.94 -2.73
C PHE A 19 -0.54 -3.58 -1.36
N ASP A 20 -1.50 -4.42 -0.99
CA ASP A 20 -1.35 -5.34 0.14
C ASP A 20 -0.98 -6.70 -0.45
N TYR A 21 0.33 -6.99 -0.44
CA TYR A 21 0.85 -8.17 -1.11
C TYR A 21 0.56 -9.45 -0.34
N GLY A 22 0.11 -10.47 -1.06
CA GLY A 22 -0.04 -11.82 -0.55
C GLY A 22 0.31 -12.86 -1.60
N THR A 23 0.52 -14.10 -1.18
CA THR A 23 0.89 -15.19 -2.10
C THR A 23 -0.29 -15.71 -2.89
N GLU A 24 -1.51 -15.58 -2.37
CA GLU A 24 -2.74 -16.06 -3.01
C GLU A 24 -3.59 -14.92 -3.57
N LYS A 25 -3.51 -13.75 -2.95
CA LYS A 25 -4.29 -12.59 -3.35
C LYS A 25 -3.54 -11.30 -3.02
N ILE A 26 -3.81 -10.26 -3.79
CA ILE A 26 -3.20 -8.95 -3.63
C ILE A 26 -4.33 -7.92 -3.61
N GLY A 27 -4.46 -7.20 -2.49
CA GLY A 27 -5.40 -6.10 -2.37
C GLY A 27 -4.83 -4.83 -2.99
N ILE A 28 -5.68 -4.05 -3.65
CA ILE A 28 -5.26 -2.84 -4.36
C ILE A 28 -6.20 -1.69 -4.01
N ALA A 29 -5.62 -0.53 -3.70
CA ALA A 29 -6.36 0.69 -3.43
C ALA A 29 -5.79 1.85 -4.23
N ILE A 30 -6.58 2.90 -4.37
CA ILE A 30 -6.21 4.12 -5.07
C ILE A 30 -6.56 5.32 -4.19
N GLY A 31 -5.76 6.38 -4.25
CA GLY A 31 -6.04 7.57 -3.48
C GLY A 31 -5.31 8.80 -3.99
N GLN A 32 -5.67 9.93 -3.39
CA GLN A 32 -5.16 11.24 -3.74
C GLN A 32 -4.52 11.90 -2.51
N SER A 33 -3.32 12.43 -2.67
CA SER A 33 -2.63 13.08 -1.55
C SER A 33 -3.34 14.35 -1.08
N ILE A 34 -3.96 15.08 -2.01
CA ILE A 34 -4.59 16.36 -1.69
C ILE A 34 -5.76 16.22 -0.71
N SER A 35 -6.50 15.15 -0.80
CA SER A 35 -7.62 14.85 0.12
C SER A 35 -7.22 13.88 1.23
N SER A 36 -6.04 13.27 1.16
CA SER A 36 -5.57 12.20 2.04
C SER A 36 -6.56 11.04 2.12
N THR A 37 -7.30 10.80 1.04
CA THR A 37 -8.31 9.75 0.97
C THR A 37 -7.85 8.61 0.08
N ALA A 38 -8.23 7.40 0.46
CA ALA A 38 -7.98 6.21 -0.31
C ALA A 38 -9.24 5.35 -0.37
N GLU A 39 -9.41 4.65 -1.47
CA GLU A 39 -10.54 3.75 -1.68
C GLU A 39 -10.04 2.39 -2.12
N PRO A 40 -10.63 1.29 -1.61
CA PRO A 40 -10.29 -0.03 -2.13
C PRO A 40 -10.77 -0.14 -3.59
N LEU A 41 -9.89 -0.63 -4.46
CA LEU A 41 -10.23 -0.85 -5.86
C LEU A 41 -10.69 -2.27 -6.10
N THR A 42 -9.85 -3.24 -5.72
CA THR A 42 -10.10 -4.63 -6.03
C THR A 42 -9.12 -5.52 -5.27
N ILE A 43 -9.44 -6.81 -5.24
CA ILE A 43 -8.51 -7.84 -4.83
C ILE A 43 -8.29 -8.71 -6.06
N ILE A 44 -7.04 -8.89 -6.47
CA ILE A 44 -6.68 -9.77 -7.57
C ILE A 44 -6.09 -11.07 -7.04
N ARG A 45 -6.27 -12.14 -7.79
CA ARG A 45 -5.67 -13.42 -7.43
C ARG A 45 -4.21 -13.46 -7.82
N ALA A 46 -3.43 -14.17 -7.01
CA ALA A 46 -2.03 -14.44 -7.29
C ALA A 46 -1.81 -15.94 -7.18
N LYS A 47 -0.85 -16.44 -7.94
CA LYS A 47 -0.42 -17.84 -7.87
C LYS A 47 1.01 -17.86 -7.38
N ASP A 48 1.20 -18.35 -6.15
CA ASP A 48 2.49 -18.32 -5.49
C ASP A 48 3.16 -16.93 -5.55
N GLY A 49 2.36 -15.90 -5.25
CA GLY A 49 2.81 -14.52 -5.23
C GLY A 49 2.92 -13.84 -6.59
N ILE A 50 2.55 -14.52 -7.67
CA ILE A 50 2.61 -13.97 -9.02
C ILE A 50 1.20 -13.61 -9.48
N PRO A 51 0.92 -12.30 -9.69
CA PRO A 51 -0.39 -11.87 -10.19
C PRO A 51 -0.50 -12.06 -11.70
N ASN A 52 -1.71 -11.91 -12.21
CA ASN A 52 -1.91 -11.67 -13.63
C ASN A 52 -1.56 -10.21 -13.90
N TRP A 53 -0.40 -9.98 -14.48
CA TRP A 53 0.12 -8.62 -14.70
C TRP A 53 -0.77 -7.78 -15.62
N SER A 54 -1.56 -8.41 -16.49
CA SER A 54 -2.48 -7.66 -17.35
C SER A 54 -3.61 -6.99 -16.55
N GLN A 55 -4.03 -7.58 -15.44
CA GLN A 55 -5.02 -6.95 -14.56
C GLN A 55 -4.46 -5.68 -13.92
N ILE A 56 -3.20 -5.72 -13.50
CA ILE A 56 -2.53 -4.55 -12.94
C ILE A 56 -2.33 -3.49 -14.02
N THR A 57 -1.93 -3.89 -15.21
CA THR A 57 -1.79 -2.98 -16.36
C THR A 57 -3.07 -2.22 -16.63
N ASP A 58 -4.21 -2.92 -16.65
CA ASP A 58 -5.52 -2.29 -16.89
C ASP A 58 -5.86 -1.25 -15.83
N LEU A 59 -5.56 -1.55 -14.57
CA LEU A 59 -5.77 -0.60 -13.47
C LEU A 59 -4.89 0.64 -13.60
N ILE A 60 -3.63 0.44 -13.98
CA ILE A 60 -2.69 1.55 -14.17
C ILE A 60 -3.14 2.44 -15.33
N GLU A 61 -3.61 1.86 -16.43
CA GLU A 61 -4.12 2.62 -17.57
C GLU A 61 -5.37 3.41 -17.22
N SER A 62 -6.22 2.86 -16.37
CA SER A 62 -7.45 3.52 -15.93
C SER A 62 -7.19 4.66 -14.94
N TRP A 63 -6.30 4.47 -14.00
CA TRP A 63 -6.10 5.39 -12.88
C TRP A 63 -4.86 6.27 -12.99
N ARG A 64 -3.88 5.87 -13.79
CA ARG A 64 -2.62 6.60 -14.05
C ARG A 64 -1.95 7.11 -12.77
N PRO A 65 -1.57 6.22 -11.85
CA PRO A 65 -0.93 6.66 -10.61
C PRO A 65 0.45 7.26 -10.86
N ASN A 66 0.82 8.23 -10.05
CA ASN A 66 2.15 8.81 -10.06
C ASN A 66 3.14 7.92 -9.32
N TYR A 67 2.68 7.24 -8.27
CA TYR A 67 3.50 6.38 -7.42
C TYR A 67 2.77 5.11 -7.04
N PHE A 68 3.56 4.08 -6.71
CA PHE A 68 3.08 2.87 -6.05
C PHE A 68 3.55 2.85 -4.61
N VAL A 69 2.73 2.26 -3.73
CA VAL A 69 3.11 1.99 -2.34
C VAL A 69 2.82 0.52 -2.04
N VAL A 70 3.79 -0.17 -1.47
CA VAL A 70 3.64 -1.58 -1.08
C VAL A 70 3.79 -1.69 0.43
N GLY A 71 2.86 -2.36 1.09
CA GLY A 71 2.98 -2.68 2.51
C GLY A 71 4.07 -3.70 2.75
N LEU A 72 4.92 -3.46 3.74
CA LEU A 72 6.06 -4.32 4.06
C LEU A 72 5.78 -5.09 5.36
N PRO A 73 5.61 -6.42 5.29
CA PRO A 73 5.21 -7.24 6.42
C PRO A 73 6.40 -7.67 7.29
N TYR A 74 6.84 -6.80 8.19
CA TYR A 74 7.85 -7.16 9.18
C TYR A 74 7.23 -8.01 10.30
N ASN A 75 8.06 -8.79 10.98
CA ASN A 75 7.67 -9.44 12.23
C ASN A 75 7.44 -8.38 13.32
N PHE A 76 6.70 -8.72 14.37
CA PHE A 76 6.40 -7.77 15.45
C PHE A 76 7.65 -7.22 16.13
N ASP A 77 8.74 -7.98 16.19
CA ASP A 77 10.01 -7.55 16.76
C ASP A 77 10.87 -6.70 15.80
N GLY A 78 10.38 -6.44 14.59
CA GLY A 78 11.09 -5.66 13.60
C GLY A 78 12.03 -6.47 12.70
N THR A 79 12.14 -7.78 12.92
CA THR A 79 12.96 -8.63 12.06
C THR A 79 12.23 -8.95 10.75
N ASP A 80 12.98 -9.43 9.76
CA ASP A 80 12.45 -9.76 8.46
C ASP A 80 11.56 -11.01 8.53
N SER A 81 10.33 -10.91 8.03
CA SER A 81 9.46 -12.07 7.85
C SER A 81 9.80 -12.76 6.52
N LYS A 82 9.33 -14.00 6.35
CA LYS A 82 9.47 -14.70 5.07
C LYS A 82 8.73 -13.97 3.96
N LEU A 83 7.59 -13.38 4.28
CA LEU A 83 6.77 -12.65 3.31
C LEU A 83 7.40 -11.32 2.93
N LEU A 84 8.22 -10.72 3.79
CA LEU A 84 8.88 -9.45 3.52
C LEU A 84 9.74 -9.51 2.25
N GLN A 85 10.56 -10.53 2.11
CA GLN A 85 11.42 -10.66 0.94
C GLN A 85 10.61 -10.79 -0.35
N ARG A 86 9.48 -11.48 -0.28
CA ARG A 86 8.58 -11.63 -1.41
C ARG A 86 7.87 -10.31 -1.75
N ALA A 87 7.47 -9.56 -0.74
CA ALA A 87 6.86 -8.23 -0.92
C ALA A 87 7.86 -7.24 -1.55
N LEU A 88 9.11 -7.24 -1.09
CA LEU A 88 10.17 -6.42 -1.68
C LEU A 88 10.43 -6.79 -3.13
N LYS A 89 10.44 -8.08 -3.45
CA LYS A 89 10.59 -8.56 -4.83
C LYS A 89 9.43 -8.12 -5.71
N PHE A 90 8.21 -8.18 -5.18
CA PHE A 90 7.03 -7.69 -5.88
C PHE A 90 7.13 -6.19 -6.15
N ALA A 91 7.55 -5.40 -5.16
CA ALA A 91 7.76 -3.96 -5.32
C ALA A 91 8.79 -3.64 -6.40
N LYS A 92 9.88 -4.38 -6.43
CA LYS A 92 10.91 -4.25 -7.47
C LYS A 92 10.36 -4.54 -8.86
N ARG A 93 9.50 -5.56 -8.98
CA ARG A 93 8.86 -5.90 -10.25
C ARG A 93 7.89 -4.82 -10.72
N LEU A 94 7.11 -4.23 -9.80
CA LEU A 94 6.24 -3.10 -10.11
C LEU A 94 7.04 -1.93 -10.68
N ASP A 95 8.10 -1.55 -9.99
CA ASP A 95 8.96 -0.45 -10.42
C ASP A 95 9.56 -0.71 -11.80
N GLY A 96 10.10 -1.90 -11.99
CA GLY A 96 10.78 -2.26 -13.25
C GLY A 96 9.83 -2.44 -14.43
N ARG A 97 8.63 -3.00 -14.20
CA ARG A 97 7.67 -3.23 -15.28
C ARG A 97 7.00 -1.95 -15.77
N PHE A 98 6.66 -1.07 -14.85
CA PHE A 98 5.81 0.08 -15.18
C PHE A 98 6.54 1.41 -15.16
N ASN A 99 7.78 1.39 -14.71
CA ASN A 99 8.61 2.59 -14.61
C ASN A 99 7.92 3.71 -13.80
N ILE A 100 7.23 3.29 -12.73
CA ILE A 100 6.56 4.18 -11.79
C ILE A 100 7.28 4.03 -10.44
N PRO A 101 7.72 5.13 -9.81
CA PRO A 101 8.43 5.03 -8.53
C PRO A 101 7.60 4.29 -7.48
N THR A 102 8.23 3.35 -6.80
CA THR A 102 7.57 2.47 -5.84
C THR A 102 8.18 2.66 -4.46
N PHE A 103 7.31 2.88 -3.47
CA PHE A 103 7.70 3.12 -2.09
C PHE A 103 7.13 2.01 -1.20
N GLY A 104 7.72 1.85 -0.02
CA GLY A 104 7.30 0.85 0.94
C GLY A 104 6.93 1.45 2.28
N ILE A 105 5.96 0.86 2.96
CA ILE A 105 5.60 1.26 4.32
C ILE A 105 5.48 0.02 5.20
N ASP A 106 5.95 0.15 6.44
CA ASP A 106 5.89 -0.93 7.41
C ASP A 106 4.44 -1.19 7.81
N GLU A 107 3.93 -2.39 7.52
CA GLU A 107 2.54 -2.78 7.82
C GLU A 107 2.22 -2.78 9.31
N ARG A 108 3.22 -2.88 10.18
CA ARG A 108 2.98 -2.80 11.63
C ARG A 108 2.35 -1.48 12.04
N LEU A 109 2.57 -0.42 11.25
CA LEU A 109 1.99 0.91 11.50
C LEU A 109 0.52 1.00 11.09
N SER A 110 0.04 0.14 10.23
CA SER A 110 -1.29 0.23 9.63
C SER A 110 -2.24 -0.90 9.99
N SER A 111 -1.82 -2.15 9.82
CA SER A 111 -2.72 -3.30 9.93
C SER A 111 -3.25 -3.51 11.33
N LYS A 112 -2.41 -3.31 12.35
CA LYS A 112 -2.81 -3.50 13.74
C LYS A 112 -3.83 -2.47 14.19
N ALA A 113 -3.60 -1.21 13.85
CA ALA A 113 -4.54 -0.13 14.14
C ALA A 113 -5.88 -0.35 13.45
N ALA A 114 -5.84 -0.85 12.21
CA ALA A 114 -7.04 -1.19 11.46
C ALA A 114 -7.83 -2.32 12.11
N ALA A 115 -7.16 -3.39 12.50
CA ALA A 115 -7.80 -4.53 13.16
C ALA A 115 -8.47 -4.11 14.47
N GLU A 116 -7.84 -3.26 15.25
CA GLU A 116 -8.40 -2.71 16.47
C GLU A 116 -9.61 -1.84 16.20
N LYS A 117 -9.55 -1.00 15.17
CA LYS A 117 -10.66 -0.14 14.76
C LYS A 117 -11.87 -0.95 14.33
N PHE A 118 -11.67 -2.01 13.55
CA PHE A 118 -12.75 -2.88 13.11
C PHE A 118 -13.35 -3.70 14.25
N LYS A 119 -12.54 -4.19 15.16
CA LYS A 119 -13.03 -4.89 16.36
C LYS A 119 -13.90 -3.99 17.23
N ALA A 120 -13.53 -2.73 17.36
CA ALA A 120 -14.30 -1.76 18.14
C ALA A 120 -15.61 -1.37 17.47
N GLY A 121 -15.63 -1.28 16.12
CA GLY A 121 -16.78 -0.83 15.36
C GLY A 121 -17.76 -1.91 14.93
N ASN A 122 -17.28 -3.16 14.74
CA ASN A 122 -18.10 -4.26 14.25
C ASN A 122 -17.65 -5.61 14.85
N PRO A 123 -18.18 -6.00 16.00
CA PRO A 123 -17.76 -7.25 16.64
C PRO A 123 -18.27 -8.52 15.95
N LYS A 124 -19.01 -8.40 14.84
CA LYS A 124 -19.63 -9.57 14.19
C LYS A 124 -19.20 -9.78 12.75
N ASN A 125 -18.78 -10.96 12.48
CA ASN A 125 -18.96 -11.78 11.27
C ASN A 125 -18.27 -11.44 9.95
N SER A 126 -17.95 -10.26 9.59
CA SER A 126 -17.29 -9.97 8.32
C SER A 126 -15.94 -9.28 8.51
N VAL A 127 -15.46 -9.30 9.75
CA VAL A 127 -14.22 -8.59 10.12
C VAL A 127 -13.04 -9.03 9.25
N ARG A 128 -12.89 -10.32 8.96
CA ARG A 128 -11.82 -10.83 8.13
C ARG A 128 -11.92 -10.34 6.69
N LYS A 129 -13.13 -10.44 6.12
CA LYS A 129 -13.38 -10.02 4.73
C LYS A 129 -13.19 -8.51 4.58
N GLU A 130 -13.71 -7.74 5.53
CA GLU A 130 -13.57 -6.29 5.53
C GLU A 130 -12.12 -5.83 5.73
N ILE A 131 -11.35 -6.52 6.59
CA ILE A 131 -9.94 -6.24 6.78
C ILE A 131 -9.15 -6.52 5.49
N ASP A 132 -9.43 -7.63 4.82
CA ASP A 132 -8.78 -7.97 3.55
C ASP A 132 -9.10 -6.94 2.46
N ASP A 133 -10.37 -6.48 2.40
CA ASP A 133 -10.80 -5.50 1.41
C ASP A 133 -10.18 -4.12 1.65
N VAL A 134 -9.91 -3.76 2.91
CA VAL A 134 -9.46 -2.42 3.25
C VAL A 134 -7.97 -2.33 3.63
N ALA A 135 -7.25 -3.44 3.66
CA ALA A 135 -5.84 -3.42 4.06
C ALA A 135 -5.01 -2.51 3.17
N ALA A 136 -5.18 -2.58 1.85
CA ALA A 136 -4.48 -1.70 0.91
C ALA A 136 -4.89 -0.24 1.09
N GLN A 137 -6.16 0.03 1.39
CA GLN A 137 -6.65 1.38 1.70
C GLN A 137 -5.95 1.96 2.92
N ILE A 138 -5.82 1.17 3.97
CA ILE A 138 -5.21 1.61 5.22
C ILE A 138 -3.71 1.85 5.04
N ILE A 139 -3.04 0.98 4.29
CA ILE A 139 -1.64 1.18 3.90
C ILE A 139 -1.48 2.55 3.24
N LEU A 140 -2.35 2.88 2.31
CA LEU A 140 -2.28 4.12 1.55
C LEU A 140 -2.61 5.34 2.42
N GLU A 141 -3.63 5.26 3.25
CA GLU A 141 -3.98 6.36 4.17
C GLU A 141 -2.84 6.64 5.16
N THR A 142 -2.20 5.60 5.66
CA THR A 142 -1.03 5.72 6.54
C THR A 142 0.12 6.39 5.80
N TRP A 143 0.36 6.01 4.55
CA TRP A 143 1.40 6.60 3.73
C TRP A 143 1.12 8.08 3.44
N PHE A 144 -0.14 8.45 3.14
CA PHE A 144 -0.51 9.84 2.91
C PHE A 144 -0.31 10.71 4.15
N TYR A 145 -0.56 10.17 5.34
CA TYR A 145 -0.28 10.88 6.58
C TYR A 145 1.20 11.27 6.65
N GLU A 146 2.09 10.33 6.36
CA GLU A 146 3.53 10.59 6.35
C GLU A 146 3.94 11.56 5.24
N TYR A 147 3.37 11.39 4.06
CA TYR A 147 3.64 12.25 2.90
C TYR A 147 3.25 13.69 3.20
N ASN A 148 2.05 13.91 3.72
CA ASN A 148 1.53 15.24 4.00
C ASN A 148 2.20 15.87 5.22
N LYS A 149 2.62 15.07 6.18
CA LYS A 149 3.40 15.53 7.34
C LYS A 149 4.75 16.11 6.89
N LYS A 150 5.43 15.45 5.96
CA LYS A 150 6.69 15.92 5.40
C LYS A 150 6.49 17.23 4.62
N THR A 151 5.40 17.35 3.87
CA THR A 151 5.02 18.57 3.15
C THR A 151 4.82 19.73 4.11
N SER A 152 4.08 19.53 5.20
CA SER A 152 3.81 20.57 6.21
C SER A 152 5.09 21.07 6.87
N VAL A 153 6.01 20.18 7.22
CA VAL A 153 7.31 20.55 7.80
C VAL A 153 8.12 21.38 6.80
N ASN A 154 8.13 21.00 5.55
CA ASN A 154 8.87 21.74 4.51
C ASN A 154 8.27 23.13 4.25
N GLN A 155 6.95 23.25 4.32
CA GLN A 155 6.27 24.55 4.16
C GLN A 155 6.44 25.48 5.35
N ALA A 156 6.66 24.93 6.54
CA ALA A 156 6.85 25.71 7.76
C ALA A 156 8.25 26.39 7.82
N ARG A 157 9.13 26.02 6.90
CA ARG A 157 10.45 26.62 6.77
C ARG A 157 10.44 27.73 5.72
#